data_9087742af563606ab7dcab7316d95953
#
_entry.id   9087742af563606ab7dcab7316d95953
#
_cell.length_a   1.000
_cell.length_b   1.000
_cell.length_c   1.000
_cell.angle_alpha   90.00
_cell.angle_beta   90.00
_cell.angle_gamma   90.00
#
_symmetry.space_group_name_H-M   'P 1'
#
loop_
_entity.id
_entity.type
_entity.pdbx_description
1 polymer ?
#
loop_
_entity_poly.entity_id
_entity_poly.type
_entity_poly.pdbx_seq_one_letter_code
_entity_poly.pdbx_strand_id
1 'polypeptide(L)'
;MDIQCLVLGQLGVNCYLLTEDNKAVVIDPGDETEKILSALEEKGCTLEKILLTHGHFDHTGAVSDLAEKTGAKVFIHSSDEIMLRDNSKNLSFLTGVGVKTYDKAISLETVEKINLGNTEIKYFHTPGHSQGSVTYVCGDNLFCGDLLFRGSIGRYDFGDLKVELQSIKFLLDTFDDSVRVFPGHGMSTSIGFERMNNPYIGMI
;
A
#
# COMPACT_ATOMS: atom_id res chain seq x y z
N MET A 1 2.14 -1.68 -18.79
CA MET A 1 2.05 -1.00 -17.46
C MET A 1 3.44 -0.60 -17.00
N ASP A 2 3.63 0.62 -16.53
CA ASP A 2 4.85 1.14 -15.92
C ASP A 2 4.66 1.33 -14.41
N ILE A 3 5.73 1.17 -13.63
CA ILE A 3 5.73 1.31 -12.16
C ILE A 3 6.82 2.31 -11.79
N GLN A 4 6.45 3.39 -11.11
CA GLN A 4 7.37 4.36 -10.54
C GLN A 4 7.19 4.40 -9.02
N CYS A 5 8.30 4.35 -8.29
CA CYS A 5 8.30 4.55 -6.85
C CYS A 5 8.67 6.00 -6.53
N LEU A 6 7.86 6.67 -5.73
CA LEU A 6 8.13 7.97 -5.14
C LEU A 6 8.33 7.79 -3.63
N VAL A 7 9.52 8.07 -3.15
CA VAL A 7 9.78 8.07 -1.69
C VAL A 7 9.30 9.38 -1.12
N LEU A 8 8.35 9.34 -0.18
CA LEU A 8 7.61 10.51 0.31
C LEU A 8 7.72 10.67 1.82
N GLY A 9 7.63 11.93 2.24
CA GLY A 9 7.54 12.31 3.65
C GLY A 9 8.77 11.99 4.48
N GLN A 10 8.69 12.32 5.78
CA GLN A 10 9.82 12.14 6.71
C GLN A 10 10.12 10.68 7.05
N LEU A 11 9.10 9.80 6.96
CA LEU A 11 9.26 8.36 7.21
C LEU A 11 9.70 7.60 5.96
N GLY A 12 9.78 8.27 4.78
CA GLY A 12 10.27 7.69 3.55
C GLY A 12 9.37 6.57 3.02
N VAL A 13 8.04 6.77 3.09
CA VAL A 13 7.09 5.80 2.54
C VAL A 13 7.24 5.68 1.03
N ASN A 14 7.15 4.47 0.53
CA ASN A 14 7.13 4.18 -0.90
C ASN A 14 5.70 4.32 -1.43
N CYS A 15 5.45 5.42 -2.12
CA CYS A 15 4.24 5.61 -2.91
C CYS A 15 4.47 5.06 -4.32
N TYR A 16 3.62 4.15 -4.78
CA TYR A 16 3.77 3.56 -6.11
C TYR A 16 2.78 4.15 -7.09
N LEU A 17 3.29 4.75 -8.15
CA LEU A 17 2.52 5.23 -9.29
C LEU A 17 2.54 4.18 -10.40
N LEU A 18 1.39 3.55 -10.64
CA LEU A 18 1.18 2.58 -11.71
C LEU A 18 0.48 3.28 -12.86
N THR A 19 1.02 3.16 -14.08
CA THR A 19 0.45 3.82 -15.26
C THR A 19 0.27 2.87 -16.45
N GLU A 20 -0.85 3.01 -17.16
CA GLU A 20 -1.18 2.32 -18.40
C GLU A 20 -2.18 3.16 -19.20
N ASP A 21 -1.95 3.34 -20.51
CA ASP A 21 -2.87 4.02 -21.43
C ASP A 21 -3.40 5.39 -20.91
N ASN A 22 -2.51 6.28 -20.47
CA ASN A 22 -2.83 7.61 -19.91
C ASN A 22 -3.67 7.58 -18.62
N LYS A 23 -3.81 6.41 -17.99
CA LYS A 23 -4.46 6.20 -16.72
C LYS A 23 -3.45 5.89 -15.64
N ALA A 24 -3.78 6.30 -14.42
CA ALA A 24 -2.94 6.05 -13.27
C ALA A 24 -3.74 5.49 -12.09
N VAL A 25 -3.04 4.66 -11.32
CA VAL A 25 -3.40 4.24 -9.97
C VAL A 25 -2.22 4.58 -9.07
N VAL A 26 -2.51 5.14 -7.91
CA VAL A 26 -1.50 5.39 -6.87
C VAL A 26 -1.76 4.46 -5.70
N ILE A 27 -0.69 3.84 -5.19
CA ILE A 27 -0.72 3.01 -3.98
C ILE A 27 0.03 3.76 -2.88
N ASP A 28 -0.60 3.91 -1.71
CA ASP A 28 -0.06 4.51 -0.49
C ASP A 28 0.53 5.92 -0.68
N PRO A 29 -0.29 6.92 -1.04
CA PRO A 29 0.15 8.31 -1.14
C PRO A 29 0.29 8.91 0.27
N GLY A 30 1.45 8.72 0.90
CA GLY A 30 1.65 9.06 2.31
C GLY A 30 1.86 10.54 2.59
N ASP A 31 2.41 11.31 1.64
CA ASP A 31 2.75 12.72 1.82
C ASP A 31 2.97 13.40 0.45
N GLU A 32 3.40 14.67 0.46
CA GLU A 32 3.91 15.42 -0.70
C GLU A 32 2.98 15.37 -1.93
N THR A 33 1.70 15.70 -1.75
CA THR A 33 0.66 15.71 -2.81
C THR A 33 1.14 16.32 -4.12
N GLU A 34 1.85 17.46 -4.07
CA GLU A 34 2.30 18.17 -5.27
C GLU A 34 3.35 17.37 -6.06
N LYS A 35 4.19 16.60 -5.40
CA LYS A 35 5.18 15.72 -6.04
C LYS A 35 4.50 14.58 -6.81
N ILE A 36 3.42 14.03 -6.24
CA ILE A 36 2.62 12.99 -6.91
C ILE A 36 1.91 13.59 -8.13
N LEU A 37 1.30 14.78 -7.99
CA LEU A 37 0.63 15.48 -9.09
C LEU A 37 1.60 15.83 -10.24
N SER A 38 2.81 16.32 -9.91
CA SER A 38 3.84 16.59 -10.91
C SER A 38 4.26 15.31 -11.67
N ALA A 39 4.41 14.19 -10.97
CA ALA A 39 4.74 12.91 -11.61
C ALA A 39 3.62 12.42 -12.55
N LEU A 40 2.35 12.66 -12.20
CA LEU A 40 1.21 12.37 -13.06
C LEU A 40 1.19 13.24 -14.31
N GLU A 41 1.46 14.55 -14.15
CA GLU A 41 1.53 15.51 -15.25
C GLU A 41 2.67 15.17 -16.21
N GLU A 42 3.88 14.89 -15.70
CA GLU A 42 5.04 14.46 -16.51
C GLU A 42 4.74 13.23 -17.36
N LYS A 43 3.92 12.31 -16.85
CA LYS A 43 3.49 11.09 -17.57
C LYS A 43 2.27 11.32 -18.48
N GLY A 44 1.61 12.49 -18.39
CA GLY A 44 0.35 12.76 -19.08
C GLY A 44 -0.78 11.82 -18.68
N CYS A 45 -0.82 11.38 -17.41
CA CYS A 45 -1.78 10.40 -16.91
C CYS A 45 -2.83 11.04 -16.02
N THR A 46 -4.05 10.52 -16.11
CA THR A 46 -5.16 10.86 -15.21
C THR A 46 -5.22 9.86 -14.07
N LEU A 47 -5.21 10.34 -12.82
CA LEU A 47 -5.37 9.50 -11.65
C LEU A 47 -6.84 9.05 -11.51
N GLU A 48 -7.09 7.77 -11.63
CA GLU A 48 -8.43 7.20 -11.49
C GLU A 48 -8.70 6.64 -10.09
N LYS A 49 -7.67 6.08 -9.45
CA LYS A 49 -7.82 5.35 -8.17
C LYS A 49 -6.62 5.57 -7.26
N ILE A 50 -6.92 5.61 -5.98
CA ILE A 50 -5.97 5.55 -4.87
C ILE A 50 -6.24 4.26 -4.12
N LEU A 51 -5.25 3.39 -4.01
CA LEU A 51 -5.33 2.11 -3.34
C LEU A 51 -4.48 2.18 -2.06
N LEU A 52 -5.06 1.81 -0.93
CA LEU A 52 -4.36 1.81 0.35
C LEU A 52 -4.10 0.39 0.79
N THR A 53 -2.83 0.08 1.09
CA THR A 53 -2.47 -1.21 1.67
C THR A 53 -2.98 -1.32 3.09
N HIS A 54 -2.98 -0.21 3.83
CA HIS A 54 -3.52 -0.08 5.19
C HIS A 54 -3.75 1.39 5.57
N GLY A 55 -4.22 1.66 6.77
CA GLY A 55 -4.70 2.98 7.17
C GLY A 55 -3.73 3.83 7.98
N HIS A 56 -2.46 3.48 8.18
CA HIS A 56 -1.52 4.31 8.94
C HIS A 56 -1.24 5.64 8.25
N PHE A 57 -0.94 6.65 9.07
CA PHE A 57 -0.88 8.05 8.64
C PHE A 57 0.16 8.33 7.56
N ASP A 58 1.29 7.66 7.61
CA ASP A 58 2.39 7.81 6.66
C ASP A 58 2.10 7.18 5.29
N HIS A 59 1.07 6.32 5.19
CA HIS A 59 0.55 5.79 3.92
C HIS A 59 -0.64 6.60 3.38
N THR A 60 -1.23 7.47 4.20
CA THR A 60 -2.52 8.10 3.88
C THR A 60 -2.51 9.62 3.87
N GLY A 61 -1.39 10.26 4.20
CA GLY A 61 -1.30 11.71 4.42
C GLY A 61 -1.74 12.58 3.22
N ALA A 62 -1.49 12.15 1.99
CA ALA A 62 -1.90 12.87 0.78
C ALA A 62 -3.27 12.44 0.22
N VAL A 63 -3.94 11.43 0.79
CA VAL A 63 -5.18 10.83 0.25
C VAL A 63 -6.26 11.88 0.01
N SER A 64 -6.58 12.67 1.04
CA SER A 64 -7.67 13.64 0.98
C SER A 64 -7.43 14.70 -0.10
N ASP A 65 -6.22 15.27 -0.14
CA ASP A 65 -5.88 16.33 -1.10
C ASP A 65 -5.81 15.80 -2.53
N LEU A 66 -5.24 14.60 -2.74
CA LEU A 66 -5.24 13.95 -4.05
C LEU A 66 -6.66 13.67 -4.55
N ALA A 67 -7.50 13.06 -3.70
CA ALA A 67 -8.88 12.75 -4.06
C ALA A 67 -9.69 14.01 -4.41
N GLU A 68 -9.51 15.11 -3.64
CA GLU A 68 -10.17 16.39 -3.92
C GLU A 68 -9.70 17.03 -5.24
N LYS A 69 -8.38 16.99 -5.52
CA LYS A 69 -7.81 17.64 -6.71
C LYS A 69 -8.05 16.85 -8.00
N THR A 70 -8.12 15.52 -7.92
CA THR A 70 -8.19 14.65 -9.10
C THR A 70 -9.55 14.00 -9.33
N GLY A 71 -10.39 13.91 -8.30
CA GLY A 71 -11.64 13.13 -8.32
C GLY A 71 -11.41 11.61 -8.25
N ALA A 72 -10.19 11.17 -7.96
CA ALA A 72 -9.85 9.75 -7.86
C ALA A 72 -10.62 9.06 -6.73
N LYS A 73 -11.04 7.82 -6.98
CA LYS A 73 -11.71 6.98 -5.98
C LYS A 73 -10.68 6.35 -5.04
N VAL A 74 -10.95 6.38 -3.75
CA VAL A 74 -10.08 5.82 -2.71
C VAL A 74 -10.61 4.47 -2.27
N PHE A 75 -9.72 3.47 -2.17
CA PHE A 75 -10.06 2.10 -1.77
C PHE A 75 -9.20 1.67 -0.59
N ILE A 76 -9.85 1.07 0.41
CA ILE A 76 -9.22 0.52 1.61
C ILE A 76 -10.02 -0.67 2.11
N HIS A 77 -9.40 -1.59 2.84
CA HIS A 77 -10.12 -2.65 3.55
C HIS A 77 -10.97 -2.08 4.69
N SER A 78 -12.19 -2.58 4.89
CA SER A 78 -13.16 -2.05 5.87
C SER A 78 -12.61 -1.98 7.29
N SER A 79 -11.77 -2.93 7.70
CA SER A 79 -11.17 -2.95 9.04
C SER A 79 -10.26 -1.76 9.34
N ASP A 80 -9.70 -1.12 8.31
CA ASP A 80 -8.83 0.05 8.46
C ASP A 80 -9.50 1.38 8.06
N GLU A 81 -10.74 1.35 7.56
CA GLU A 81 -11.45 2.57 7.13
C GLU A 81 -11.53 3.63 8.24
N ILE A 82 -11.69 3.22 9.49
CA ILE A 82 -11.74 4.13 10.64
C ILE A 82 -10.46 4.96 10.78
N MET A 83 -9.31 4.45 10.36
CA MET A 83 -8.02 5.14 10.42
C MET A 83 -7.97 6.38 9.52
N LEU A 84 -8.76 6.41 8.43
CA LEU A 84 -8.88 7.59 7.55
C LEU A 84 -9.71 8.71 8.19
N ARG A 85 -10.54 8.40 9.18
CA ARG A 85 -11.46 9.35 9.82
C ARG A 85 -11.02 9.79 11.20
N ASP A 86 -10.18 9.00 11.87
CA ASP A 86 -9.78 9.19 13.27
C ASP A 86 -8.26 9.11 13.44
N ASN A 87 -7.63 10.26 13.63
CA ASN A 87 -6.19 10.37 13.85
C ASN A 87 -5.69 9.68 15.14
N SER A 88 -6.58 9.31 16.05
CA SER A 88 -6.20 8.50 17.22
C SER A 88 -5.96 7.02 16.87
N LYS A 89 -6.39 6.58 15.68
CA LYS A 89 -6.31 5.19 15.22
C LYS A 89 -5.19 4.94 14.22
N ASN A 90 -4.77 5.96 13.48
CA ASN A 90 -3.79 5.83 12.38
C ASN A 90 -2.33 6.05 12.81
N LEU A 91 -2.03 6.09 14.08
CA LEU A 91 -0.71 6.30 14.68
C LEU A 91 -0.11 7.72 14.50
N SER A 92 -0.82 8.67 13.90
CA SER A 92 -0.32 10.06 13.75
C SER A 92 -0.02 10.75 15.09
N PHE A 93 -0.61 10.28 16.19
CA PHE A 93 -0.31 10.75 17.53
C PHE A 93 1.18 10.60 17.91
N LEU A 94 1.91 9.67 17.27
CA LEU A 94 3.35 9.48 17.50
C LEU A 94 4.19 10.67 16.99
N THR A 95 3.69 11.39 16.00
CA THR A 95 4.36 12.58 15.43
C THR A 95 3.84 13.89 15.98
N GLY A 96 2.69 13.87 16.65
CA GLY A 96 1.98 15.06 17.09
C GLY A 96 1.32 15.87 15.97
N VAL A 97 1.36 15.36 14.73
CA VAL A 97 0.75 15.99 13.54
C VAL A 97 -0.30 15.04 12.97
N GLY A 98 -1.57 15.46 12.99
CA GLY A 98 -2.65 14.71 12.36
C GLY A 98 -2.62 14.84 10.84
N VAL A 99 -3.18 13.85 10.14
CA VAL A 99 -3.44 13.91 8.70
C VAL A 99 -4.87 14.40 8.43
N LYS A 100 -5.08 14.97 7.26
CA LYS A 100 -6.42 15.38 6.82
C LYS A 100 -7.31 14.16 6.66
N THR A 101 -8.44 14.13 7.35
CA THR A 101 -9.37 13.00 7.34
C THR A 101 -10.08 12.84 5.99
N TYR A 102 -10.47 11.60 5.68
CA TYR A 102 -11.21 11.25 4.47
C TYR A 102 -12.34 10.26 4.80
N ASP A 103 -13.57 10.55 4.38
CA ASP A 103 -14.79 9.79 4.74
C ASP A 103 -15.53 9.16 3.55
N LYS A 104 -14.94 9.22 2.34
CA LYS A 104 -15.55 8.72 1.10
C LYS A 104 -14.83 7.50 0.52
N ALA A 105 -14.06 6.79 1.36
CA ALA A 105 -13.37 5.59 0.93
C ALA A 105 -14.38 4.48 0.59
N ILE A 106 -14.01 3.68 -0.40
CA ILE A 106 -14.76 2.52 -0.86
C ILE A 106 -14.12 1.29 -0.24
N SER A 107 -14.92 0.46 0.41
CA SER A 107 -14.45 -0.79 0.97
C SER A 107 -14.10 -1.78 -0.15
N LEU A 108 -12.89 -2.35 -0.08
CA LEU A 108 -12.38 -3.31 -1.07
C LEU A 108 -13.30 -4.51 -1.22
N GLU A 109 -13.91 -4.97 -0.13
CA GLU A 109 -14.80 -6.15 -0.10
C GLU A 109 -16.11 -5.94 -0.89
N THR A 110 -16.42 -4.68 -1.25
CA THR A 110 -17.60 -4.35 -2.07
C THR A 110 -17.28 -4.26 -3.56
N VAL A 111 -16.01 -4.48 -3.95
CA VAL A 111 -15.55 -4.28 -5.32
C VAL A 111 -15.20 -5.63 -5.96
N GLU A 112 -15.86 -5.95 -7.06
CA GLU A 112 -15.59 -7.21 -7.78
C GLU A 112 -14.23 -7.19 -8.48
N LYS A 113 -13.84 -6.04 -9.06
CA LYS A 113 -12.60 -5.88 -9.84
C LYS A 113 -12.03 -4.49 -9.73
N ILE A 114 -10.71 -4.42 -9.65
CA ILE A 114 -9.94 -3.18 -9.78
C ILE A 114 -9.10 -3.31 -11.05
N ASN A 115 -9.22 -2.34 -11.96
CA ASN A 115 -8.47 -2.33 -13.20
C ASN A 115 -7.68 -1.04 -13.36
N LEU A 116 -6.53 -1.12 -13.99
CA LEU A 116 -5.78 -0.02 -14.56
C LEU A 116 -5.67 -0.29 -16.08
N GLY A 117 -6.39 0.48 -16.89
CA GLY A 117 -6.50 0.17 -18.32
C GLY A 117 -7.03 -1.25 -18.54
N ASN A 118 -6.23 -2.09 -19.21
CA ASN A 118 -6.54 -3.51 -19.44
C ASN A 118 -5.96 -4.44 -18.36
N THR A 119 -5.13 -3.93 -17.47
CA THR A 119 -4.49 -4.72 -16.41
C THR A 119 -5.38 -4.81 -15.18
N GLU A 120 -5.67 -6.04 -14.73
CA GLU A 120 -6.38 -6.30 -13.49
C GLU A 120 -5.42 -6.17 -12.30
N ILE A 121 -5.86 -5.45 -11.26
CA ILE A 121 -5.18 -5.38 -9.95
C ILE A 121 -6.02 -6.22 -8.99
N LYS A 122 -5.46 -7.32 -8.52
CA LYS A 122 -6.07 -8.15 -7.47
C LYS A 122 -5.61 -7.69 -6.11
N TYR A 123 -6.31 -8.07 -5.05
CA TYR A 123 -5.83 -7.91 -3.68
C TYR A 123 -6.07 -9.17 -2.86
N PHE A 124 -5.25 -9.35 -1.85
CA PHE A 124 -5.39 -10.38 -0.82
C PHE A 124 -5.40 -9.69 0.54
N HIS A 125 -6.33 -10.08 1.39
CA HIS A 125 -6.32 -9.67 2.79
C HIS A 125 -5.15 -10.35 3.49
N THR A 126 -4.21 -9.54 3.98
CA THR A 126 -2.94 -9.97 4.59
C THR A 126 -2.75 -9.22 5.92
N PRO A 127 -3.61 -9.48 6.92
CA PRO A 127 -3.58 -8.79 8.19
C PRO A 127 -2.36 -9.14 9.03
N GLY A 128 -2.10 -8.33 10.04
CA GLY A 128 -1.02 -8.54 11.03
C GLY A 128 -0.42 -7.24 11.46
N HIS A 129 0.20 -6.48 10.56
CA HIS A 129 0.67 -5.12 10.80
C HIS A 129 -0.49 -4.17 11.16
N SER A 130 -1.58 -4.23 10.41
CA SER A 130 -2.91 -3.72 10.78
C SER A 130 -3.97 -4.79 10.57
N GLN A 131 -5.20 -4.55 11.05
CA GLN A 131 -6.31 -5.48 10.86
C GLN A 131 -6.82 -5.51 9.42
N GLY A 132 -6.69 -4.40 8.70
CA GLY A 132 -7.12 -4.24 7.33
C GLY A 132 -5.99 -4.27 6.31
N SER A 133 -4.78 -4.68 6.68
CA SER A 133 -3.66 -4.78 5.74
C SER A 133 -3.98 -5.68 4.56
N VAL A 134 -3.67 -5.20 3.35
CA VAL A 134 -3.84 -5.96 2.10
C VAL A 134 -2.56 -5.91 1.27
N THR A 135 -2.37 -6.94 0.46
CA THR A 135 -1.35 -6.98 -0.59
C THR A 135 -2.02 -6.88 -1.95
N TYR A 136 -1.69 -5.85 -2.74
CA TYR A 136 -2.13 -5.74 -4.13
C TYR A 136 -1.21 -6.53 -5.05
N VAL A 137 -1.80 -7.12 -6.08
CA VAL A 137 -1.10 -7.96 -7.07
C VAL A 137 -1.38 -7.43 -8.46
N CYS A 138 -0.34 -7.11 -9.19
CA CYS A 138 -0.43 -6.64 -10.57
C CYS A 138 0.64 -7.34 -11.43
N GLY A 139 0.23 -8.33 -12.23
CA GLY A 139 1.15 -9.25 -12.87
C GLY A 139 2.04 -9.97 -11.84
N ASP A 140 3.36 -9.94 -12.06
CA ASP A 140 4.36 -10.53 -11.16
C ASP A 140 4.87 -9.54 -10.08
N ASN A 141 4.02 -8.59 -9.68
CA ASN A 141 4.39 -7.55 -8.71
C ASN A 141 3.41 -7.53 -7.54
N LEU A 142 3.94 -7.64 -6.32
CA LEU A 142 3.22 -7.52 -5.06
C LEU A 142 3.53 -6.18 -4.40
N PHE A 143 2.49 -5.42 -4.04
CA PHE A 143 2.59 -4.21 -3.25
C PHE A 143 2.00 -4.52 -1.88
N CYS A 144 2.86 -4.82 -0.92
CA CYS A 144 2.46 -5.42 0.34
C CYS A 144 2.39 -4.44 1.52
N GLY A 145 2.63 -3.13 1.26
CA GLY A 145 2.70 -2.16 2.35
C GLY A 145 3.72 -2.61 3.40
N ASP A 146 3.33 -2.51 4.66
CA ASP A 146 4.19 -2.80 5.80
C ASP A 146 4.06 -4.25 6.30
N LEU A 147 3.81 -5.19 5.40
CA LEU A 147 3.78 -6.62 5.75
C LEU A 147 5.17 -7.26 5.68
N LEU A 148 5.85 -7.13 4.53
CA LEU A 148 7.10 -7.82 4.25
C LEU A 148 8.12 -6.83 3.68
N PHE A 149 9.25 -6.68 4.36
CA PHE A 149 10.37 -5.84 3.94
C PHE A 149 11.57 -6.69 3.51
N ARG A 150 12.51 -6.07 2.82
CA ARG A 150 13.74 -6.75 2.44
C ARG A 150 14.55 -7.18 3.67
N GLY A 151 14.53 -8.49 3.96
CA GLY A 151 15.20 -9.09 5.12
C GLY A 151 14.55 -8.77 6.47
N SER A 152 13.30 -8.29 6.47
CA SER A 152 12.55 -7.95 7.68
C SER A 152 11.03 -8.08 7.46
N ILE A 153 10.26 -7.75 8.48
CA ILE A 153 8.79 -7.66 8.44
C ILE A 153 8.34 -6.31 9.00
N GLY A 154 7.06 -5.99 8.87
CA GLY A 154 6.45 -4.81 9.46
C GLY A 154 6.52 -4.79 10.98
N ARG A 155 6.16 -3.64 11.56
CA ARG A 155 6.01 -3.52 13.01
C ARG A 155 4.74 -4.22 13.46
N TYR A 156 4.85 -5.03 14.48
CA TYR A 156 3.76 -5.81 15.05
C TYR A 156 3.35 -5.35 16.47
N ASP A 157 4.01 -4.32 17.01
CA ASP A 157 3.73 -3.78 18.35
C ASP A 157 2.35 -3.10 18.48
N PHE A 158 1.74 -2.70 17.35
CA PHE A 158 0.36 -2.23 17.25
C PHE A 158 -0.55 -3.21 16.51
N GLY A 159 -0.01 -4.35 16.09
CA GLY A 159 -0.68 -5.41 15.35
C GLY A 159 -0.64 -6.77 16.06
N ASP A 160 -0.48 -7.84 15.28
CA ASP A 160 -0.37 -9.21 15.78
C ASP A 160 0.68 -9.98 14.98
N LEU A 161 1.85 -10.24 15.60
CA LEU A 161 2.96 -10.97 14.98
C LEU A 161 2.54 -12.34 14.42
N LYS A 162 1.72 -13.10 15.14
CA LYS A 162 1.31 -14.43 14.69
C LYS A 162 0.47 -14.34 13.42
N VAL A 163 -0.45 -13.40 13.37
CA VAL A 163 -1.29 -13.16 12.19
C VAL A 163 -0.45 -12.64 11.04
N GLU A 164 0.50 -11.75 11.29
CA GLU A 164 1.42 -11.21 10.28
C GLU A 164 2.28 -12.32 9.66
N LEU A 165 2.85 -13.19 10.47
CA LEU A 165 3.61 -14.35 9.98
C LEU A 165 2.74 -15.31 9.16
N GLN A 166 1.47 -15.50 9.51
CA GLN A 166 0.53 -16.30 8.70
C GLN A 166 0.25 -15.64 7.33
N SER A 167 0.13 -14.32 7.28
CA SER A 167 -0.04 -13.56 6.04
C SER A 167 1.22 -13.63 5.17
N ILE A 168 2.40 -13.53 5.76
CA ILE A 168 3.68 -13.71 5.05
C ILE A 168 3.78 -15.13 4.50
N LYS A 169 3.48 -16.14 5.32
CA LYS A 169 3.47 -17.54 4.88
C LYS A 169 2.53 -17.74 3.69
N PHE A 170 1.33 -17.16 3.73
CA PHE A 170 0.39 -17.22 2.62
C PHE A 170 1.00 -16.67 1.32
N LEU A 171 1.71 -15.52 1.35
CA LEU A 171 2.38 -14.99 0.17
C LEU A 171 3.49 -15.92 -0.32
N LEU A 172 4.31 -16.45 0.59
CA LEU A 172 5.39 -17.38 0.24
C LEU A 172 4.86 -18.69 -0.39
N ASP A 173 3.74 -19.21 0.09
CA ASP A 173 3.13 -20.45 -0.42
C ASP A 173 2.40 -20.23 -1.76
N THR A 174 1.93 -19.00 -2.01
CA THR A 174 1.09 -18.68 -3.17
C THR A 174 1.89 -18.25 -4.39
N PHE A 175 3.04 -17.57 -4.18
CA PHE A 175 3.78 -16.92 -5.26
C PHE A 175 5.15 -17.55 -5.47
N ASP A 176 5.58 -17.59 -6.75
CA ASP A 176 6.87 -18.11 -7.16
C ASP A 176 8.02 -17.18 -6.75
N ASP A 177 9.23 -17.74 -6.65
CA ASP A 177 10.46 -17.04 -6.25
C ASP A 177 10.79 -15.80 -7.09
N SER A 178 10.39 -15.80 -8.37
CA SER A 178 10.62 -14.69 -9.31
C SER A 178 9.74 -13.46 -9.08
N VAL A 179 8.65 -13.61 -8.31
CA VAL A 179 7.68 -12.53 -8.06
C VAL A 179 8.33 -11.43 -7.23
N ARG A 180 8.23 -10.20 -7.72
CA ARG A 180 8.79 -9.01 -7.06
C ARG A 180 7.90 -8.52 -5.95
N VAL A 181 8.50 -8.05 -4.86
CA VAL A 181 7.81 -7.48 -3.70
C VAL A 181 8.21 -6.02 -3.55
N PHE A 182 7.22 -5.15 -3.49
CA PHE A 182 7.32 -3.71 -3.34
C PHE A 182 6.74 -3.33 -1.97
N PRO A 183 7.59 -3.12 -0.96
CA PRO A 183 7.17 -2.81 0.41
C PRO A 183 6.78 -1.35 0.59
N GLY A 184 6.11 -1.03 1.70
CA GLY A 184 5.80 0.34 2.11
C GLY A 184 7.04 1.18 2.41
N HIS A 185 8.15 0.57 2.83
CA HIS A 185 9.41 1.25 3.12
C HIS A 185 10.62 0.49 2.61
N GLY A 186 11.68 1.25 2.28
CA GLY A 186 12.96 0.69 1.88
C GLY A 186 12.99 0.10 0.47
N MET A 187 13.88 -0.85 0.26
CA MET A 187 14.13 -1.43 -1.07
C MET A 187 13.15 -2.54 -1.41
N SER A 188 12.83 -2.65 -2.70
CA SER A 188 12.12 -3.82 -3.24
C SER A 188 12.91 -5.11 -3.06
N THR A 189 12.19 -6.23 -3.05
CA THR A 189 12.75 -7.57 -2.90
C THR A 189 12.02 -8.56 -3.81
N SER A 190 12.17 -9.86 -3.57
CA SER A 190 11.40 -10.92 -4.23
C SER A 190 11.02 -12.02 -3.24
N ILE A 191 10.00 -12.78 -3.57
CA ILE A 191 9.58 -13.94 -2.77
C ILE A 191 10.75 -14.89 -2.53
N GLY A 192 11.53 -15.20 -3.56
CA GLY A 192 12.69 -16.08 -3.44
C GLY A 192 13.80 -15.52 -2.56
N PHE A 193 14.08 -14.21 -2.64
CA PHE A 193 15.08 -13.60 -1.74
C PHE A 193 14.62 -13.70 -0.28
N GLU A 194 13.37 -13.37 0.01
CA GLU A 194 12.86 -13.40 1.39
C GLU A 194 12.81 -14.82 1.94
N ARG A 195 12.40 -15.79 1.13
CA ARG A 195 12.38 -17.21 1.51
C ARG A 195 13.75 -17.71 1.98
N MET A 196 14.84 -17.23 1.35
CA MET A 196 16.20 -17.66 1.68
C MET A 196 16.88 -16.82 2.76
N ASN A 197 16.54 -15.53 2.89
CA ASN A 197 17.35 -14.58 3.64
C ASN A 197 16.61 -13.89 4.79
N ASN A 198 15.27 -13.94 4.83
CA ASN A 198 14.52 -13.25 5.87
C ASN A 198 14.52 -14.06 7.18
N PRO A 199 15.10 -13.54 8.29
CA PRO A 199 15.22 -14.29 9.52
C PRO A 199 13.87 -14.65 10.17
N TYR A 200 12.82 -13.89 9.87
CA TYR A 200 11.47 -14.15 10.40
C TYR A 200 10.81 -15.35 9.73
N ILE A 201 11.24 -15.73 8.52
CA ILE A 201 10.69 -16.90 7.83
C ILE A 201 10.99 -18.21 8.59
N GLY A 202 12.08 -18.27 9.33
CA GLY A 202 12.39 -19.40 10.21
C GLY A 202 11.44 -19.56 11.40
N MET A 203 10.54 -18.60 11.63
CA MET A 203 9.53 -18.63 12.71
C MET A 203 8.15 -19.14 12.23
N ILE A 204 8.01 -19.39 10.91
CA ILE A 204 6.75 -19.77 10.25
C ILE A 204 6.55 -21.30 10.22
#